data_91b6b635e764f46a9fd2519effc0d34a
#
_entry.id   91b6b635e764f46a9fd2519effc0d34a
#
_cell.length_a   1.000
_cell.length_b   1.000
_cell.length_c   1.000
_cell.angle_alpha   90.00
_cell.angle_beta   90.00
_cell.angle_gamma   90.00
#
_symmetry.space_group_name_H-M   'P 1'
#
loop_
_entity.id
_entity.type
_entity.pdbx_description
1 polymer ?
#
loop_
_entity_poly.entity_id
_entity_poly.type
_entity_poly.pdbx_seq_one_letter_code
_entity_poly.pdbx_strand_id
1 'polypeptide(L)'
;MYGKIKKNLTKEIQSIHDAGLYKSERIIMTPQGAEIKVKGGKEVLNFCANNYLGLSSHPKVIEAAHKTLDEWGYGMSSVRFICGTQDIHKILEQKISAFLQTEDTILYAACLDANGGAFEPLIGAEDAIITDQLNHASIIDGIRLCKAQRLIFKHADMADLEEKLKETRGARYRLVVTDGVFSMNGNIAKLDEICELADKYDAMVMIDDAHSTGVLGKTGRGTPEHRGVMGKIDIITGTLGKALGGASGGFISGRKELIELYRQRSRPYLFSNTLAPAVVGASIAVFDLLSETTELRDKLEDNTKYFREKMTEAGFDITPGVHPIVPIMLGKFENDAKLSQDMARDLLEDGI
;
A
#
# COMPACT_ATOMS: atom_id res chain seq x y z
N MET A 1 3.37 31.23 -26.38
CA MET A 1 3.65 29.79 -26.49
C MET A 1 2.60 28.89 -25.83
N TYR A 2 1.89 29.33 -24.80
CA TYR A 2 0.90 28.48 -24.06
C TYR A 2 -0.50 28.38 -24.75
N GLY A 3 -0.84 29.25 -25.71
CA GLY A 3 -2.21 29.34 -26.26
C GLY A 3 -2.75 28.09 -26.97
N LYS A 4 -1.92 27.37 -27.77
CA LYS A 4 -2.36 26.16 -28.48
C LYS A 4 -2.58 25.01 -27.50
N ILE A 5 -1.62 24.78 -26.55
CA ILE A 5 -1.73 23.75 -25.56
C ILE A 5 -2.87 24.00 -24.57
N LYS A 6 -3.11 25.28 -24.18
CA LYS A 6 -4.26 25.66 -23.34
C LYS A 6 -5.59 25.18 -23.90
N LYS A 7 -5.81 25.39 -25.20
CA LYS A 7 -7.05 24.97 -25.90
C LYS A 7 -7.22 23.45 -25.84
N ASN A 8 -6.12 22.70 -26.03
CA ASN A 8 -6.17 21.23 -25.97
C ASN A 8 -6.43 20.75 -24.55
N LEU A 9 -5.72 21.31 -23.54
CA LEU A 9 -5.93 20.96 -22.12
C LEU A 9 -7.36 21.27 -21.66
N THR A 10 -7.94 22.42 -22.08
CA THR A 10 -9.34 22.75 -21.76
C THR A 10 -10.32 21.72 -22.35
N LYS A 11 -10.09 21.24 -23.57
CA LYS A 11 -10.92 20.20 -24.19
C LYS A 11 -10.77 18.85 -23.45
N GLU A 12 -9.53 18.48 -23.09
CA GLU A 12 -9.26 17.24 -22.34
C GLU A 12 -9.94 17.25 -20.96
N ILE A 13 -9.81 18.36 -20.23
CA ILE A 13 -10.47 18.53 -18.93
C ILE A 13 -11.99 18.45 -19.09
N GLN A 14 -12.57 19.08 -20.13
CA GLN A 14 -13.99 18.98 -20.39
C GLN A 14 -14.43 17.55 -20.70
N SER A 15 -13.65 16.83 -21.50
CA SER A 15 -13.90 15.40 -21.79
C SER A 15 -13.91 14.54 -20.51
N ILE A 16 -13.01 14.82 -19.55
CA ILE A 16 -12.99 14.14 -18.24
C ILE A 16 -14.27 14.45 -17.44
N HIS A 17 -14.75 15.70 -17.48
CA HIS A 17 -16.03 16.08 -16.86
C HIS A 17 -17.22 15.37 -17.51
N ASP A 18 -17.28 15.39 -18.84
CA ASP A 18 -18.39 14.80 -19.62
C ASP A 18 -18.46 13.29 -19.43
N ALA A 19 -17.31 12.62 -19.25
CA ALA A 19 -17.21 11.20 -18.95
C ALA A 19 -17.55 10.85 -17.49
N GLY A 20 -17.80 11.84 -16.60
CA GLY A 20 -18.02 11.59 -15.18
C GLY A 20 -16.78 11.10 -14.43
N LEU A 21 -15.59 11.42 -14.92
CA LEU A 21 -14.31 10.95 -14.33
C LEU A 21 -13.54 12.06 -13.59
N TYR A 22 -14.11 13.28 -13.53
CA TYR A 22 -13.46 14.40 -12.87
C TYR A 22 -13.45 14.22 -11.36
N LYS A 23 -12.25 14.29 -10.76
CA LYS A 23 -12.04 14.09 -9.32
C LYS A 23 -12.01 15.46 -8.62
N SER A 24 -13.03 15.73 -7.81
CA SER A 24 -13.07 16.92 -6.95
C SER A 24 -12.52 16.60 -5.57
N GLU A 25 -11.65 17.47 -5.04
CA GLU A 25 -11.13 17.33 -3.69
C GLU A 25 -12.17 17.77 -2.65
N ARG A 26 -12.45 16.90 -1.68
CA ARG A 26 -13.30 17.23 -0.52
C ARG A 26 -12.43 17.72 0.63
N ILE A 27 -12.66 18.95 1.06
CA ILE A 27 -11.84 19.60 2.09
C ILE A 27 -12.31 19.20 3.48
N ILE A 28 -11.47 18.51 4.23
CA ILE A 28 -11.69 18.11 5.63
C ILE A 28 -11.21 19.25 6.54
N MET A 29 -12.01 19.60 7.54
CA MET A 29 -11.80 20.72 8.47
C MET A 29 -11.44 20.27 9.88
N THR A 30 -11.26 18.98 10.11
CA THR A 30 -10.91 18.35 11.41
C THR A 30 -9.72 17.42 11.24
N PRO A 31 -9.12 16.94 12.33
CA PRO A 31 -8.26 15.76 12.25
C PRO A 31 -8.97 14.57 11.59
N GLN A 32 -8.20 13.64 11.02
CA GLN A 32 -8.74 12.44 10.39
C GLN A 32 -9.34 11.48 11.44
N GLY A 33 -10.53 10.97 11.17
CA GLY A 33 -11.27 10.08 12.07
C GLY A 33 -12.46 9.41 11.38
N ALA A 34 -13.22 8.63 12.14
CA ALA A 34 -14.48 8.04 11.68
C ALA A 34 -15.57 9.12 11.46
N GLU A 35 -15.57 10.14 12.31
CA GLU A 35 -16.40 11.34 12.19
C GLU A 35 -15.51 12.53 11.86
N ILE A 36 -15.83 13.25 10.79
CA ILE A 36 -15.08 14.41 10.31
C ILE A 36 -16.02 15.56 9.94
N LYS A 37 -15.51 16.79 9.91
CA LYS A 37 -16.21 17.93 9.31
C LYS A 37 -15.61 18.25 7.95
N VAL A 38 -16.48 18.44 6.97
CA VAL A 38 -16.09 18.91 5.64
C VAL A 38 -16.37 20.39 5.48
N LYS A 39 -15.79 21.01 4.43
CA LYS A 39 -16.01 22.42 4.11
C LYS A 39 -17.51 22.72 4.05
N GLY A 40 -17.93 23.77 4.78
CA GLY A 40 -19.36 24.11 5.00
C GLY A 40 -19.87 23.69 6.38
N GLY A 41 -19.05 23.01 7.19
CA GLY A 41 -19.35 22.69 8.60
C GLY A 41 -20.18 21.43 8.80
N LYS A 42 -20.50 20.68 7.74
CA LYS A 42 -21.25 19.42 7.83
C LYS A 42 -20.40 18.34 8.48
N GLU A 43 -20.97 17.66 9.46
CA GLU A 43 -20.41 16.43 10.06
C GLU A 43 -20.80 15.24 9.21
N VAL A 44 -19.82 14.36 8.91
CA VAL A 44 -20.04 13.17 8.10
C VAL A 44 -19.27 11.98 8.65
N LEU A 45 -19.80 10.77 8.42
CA LEU A 45 -19.12 9.51 8.69
C LEU A 45 -18.14 9.20 7.54
N ASN A 46 -16.90 8.94 7.88
CA ASN A 46 -15.84 8.73 6.88
C ASN A 46 -15.56 7.24 6.66
N PHE A 47 -16.08 6.70 5.56
CA PHE A 47 -15.80 5.32 5.09
C PHE A 47 -14.70 5.24 4.02
N CYS A 48 -14.08 6.37 3.64
CA CYS A 48 -13.14 6.43 2.52
C CYS A 48 -11.67 6.36 2.92
N ALA A 49 -11.33 6.73 4.18
CA ALA A 49 -9.95 6.78 4.61
C ALA A 49 -9.33 5.39 4.80
N ASN A 50 -8.07 5.24 4.39
CA ASN A 50 -7.29 4.02 4.67
C ASN A 50 -6.76 3.99 6.12
N ASN A 51 -7.44 4.66 7.04
CA ASN A 51 -7.13 4.74 8.47
C ASN A 51 -7.69 3.52 9.24
N TYR A 52 -7.37 2.32 8.76
CA TYR A 52 -7.98 1.06 9.18
C TYR A 52 -8.05 0.85 10.70
N LEU A 53 -6.99 1.26 11.41
CA LEU A 53 -6.85 1.09 12.86
C LEU A 53 -7.16 2.37 13.65
N GLY A 54 -7.56 3.46 12.98
CA GLY A 54 -7.85 4.74 13.64
C GLY A 54 -6.62 5.45 14.22
N LEU A 55 -5.41 5.11 13.78
CA LEU A 55 -4.17 5.59 14.37
C LEU A 55 -3.75 7.00 13.93
N SER A 56 -4.34 7.56 12.85
CA SER A 56 -3.94 8.87 12.32
C SER A 56 -4.10 10.03 13.31
N SER A 57 -5.01 9.89 14.29
CA SER A 57 -5.24 10.87 15.36
C SER A 57 -5.16 10.25 16.75
N HIS A 58 -4.48 9.11 16.88
CA HIS A 58 -4.33 8.42 18.16
C HIS A 58 -3.42 9.20 19.12
N PRO A 59 -3.83 9.45 20.39
CA PRO A 59 -3.07 10.29 21.32
C PRO A 59 -1.61 9.89 21.50
N LYS A 60 -1.32 8.61 21.70
CA LYS A 60 0.06 8.09 21.84
C LYS A 60 0.92 8.34 20.59
N VAL A 61 0.32 8.29 19.39
CA VAL A 61 1.03 8.53 18.13
C VAL A 61 1.36 10.01 17.98
N ILE A 62 0.40 10.89 18.31
CA ILE A 62 0.59 12.35 18.32
C ILE A 62 1.65 12.76 19.35
N GLU A 63 1.58 12.22 20.56
CA GLU A 63 2.57 12.48 21.63
C GLU A 63 3.99 12.07 21.19
N ALA A 64 4.14 10.90 20.58
CA ALA A 64 5.42 10.45 20.06
C ALA A 64 5.95 11.36 18.94
N ALA A 65 5.08 11.85 18.06
CA ALA A 65 5.45 12.82 17.04
C ALA A 65 5.95 14.14 17.65
N HIS A 66 5.25 14.69 18.64
CA HIS A 66 5.68 15.89 19.35
C HIS A 66 7.03 15.72 20.04
N LYS A 67 7.18 14.65 20.82
CA LYS A 67 8.45 14.34 21.48
C LYS A 67 9.60 14.25 20.48
N THR A 68 9.40 13.55 19.37
CA THR A 68 10.42 13.39 18.34
C THR A 68 10.75 14.71 17.64
N LEU A 69 9.74 15.57 17.43
CA LEU A 69 9.95 16.89 16.86
C LEU A 69 10.85 17.76 17.77
N ASP A 70 10.66 17.71 19.08
CA ASP A 70 11.45 18.45 20.06
C ASP A 70 12.89 17.94 20.18
N GLU A 71 13.09 16.61 20.11
CA GLU A 71 14.39 15.98 20.34
C GLU A 71 15.25 15.89 19.05
N TRP A 72 14.66 15.62 17.89
CA TRP A 72 15.35 15.37 16.61
C TRP A 72 15.11 16.44 15.54
N GLY A 73 14.24 17.42 15.79
CA GLY A 73 13.94 18.52 14.86
C GLY A 73 12.91 18.14 13.78
N TYR A 74 12.62 19.11 12.89
CA TYR A 74 11.58 19.02 11.89
C TYR A 74 11.93 18.14 10.69
N GLY A 75 13.17 18.25 10.20
CA GLY A 75 13.58 17.57 8.96
C GLY A 75 15.08 17.42 8.81
N MET A 76 15.51 16.60 7.87
CA MET A 76 16.92 16.21 7.71
C MET A 76 17.68 17.04 6.70
N SER A 77 17.00 17.73 5.79
CA SER A 77 17.61 18.52 4.70
C SER A 77 18.65 17.75 3.87
N SER A 78 18.52 16.41 3.82
CA SER A 78 19.49 15.51 3.17
C SER A 78 18.86 14.18 2.80
N VAL A 79 19.54 13.47 1.91
CA VAL A 79 19.29 12.06 1.60
C VAL A 79 20.01 11.17 2.62
N ARG A 80 19.59 9.91 2.72
CA ARG A 80 19.99 8.96 3.77
C ARG A 80 21.51 8.78 3.90
N PHE A 81 22.23 8.59 2.80
CA PHE A 81 23.66 8.21 2.84
C PHE A 81 24.62 9.38 3.04
N ILE A 82 24.20 10.62 2.82
CA ILE A 82 25.09 11.79 3.02
C ILE A 82 25.09 12.18 4.50
N CYS A 83 23.99 12.78 5.00
CA CYS A 83 23.83 13.18 6.40
C CYS A 83 22.35 13.14 6.86
N GLY A 84 21.51 12.38 6.17
CA GLY A 84 20.08 12.28 6.43
C GLY A 84 19.65 11.02 7.22
N THR A 85 20.56 10.39 7.97
CA THR A 85 20.21 9.22 8.81
C THR A 85 20.47 9.55 10.27
N GLN A 86 19.40 9.56 11.06
CA GLN A 86 19.43 9.57 12.51
C GLN A 86 19.30 8.15 13.05
N ASP A 87 19.61 7.92 14.31
CA ASP A 87 19.47 6.64 15.01
C ASP A 87 18.02 6.12 15.00
N ILE A 88 17.04 7.02 15.18
CA ILE A 88 15.60 6.67 15.14
C ILE A 88 15.19 6.02 13.80
N HIS A 89 15.80 6.38 12.68
CA HIS A 89 15.54 5.70 11.41
C HIS A 89 15.96 4.23 11.48
N LYS A 90 17.11 3.95 12.10
CA LYS A 90 17.60 2.58 12.27
C LYS A 90 16.74 1.78 13.26
N ILE A 91 16.24 2.45 14.32
CA ILE A 91 15.30 1.85 15.27
C ILE A 91 14.00 1.46 14.58
N LEU A 92 13.45 2.34 13.72
CA LEU A 92 12.23 2.02 12.97
C LEU A 92 12.45 0.87 11.99
N GLU A 93 13.57 0.86 11.24
CA GLU A 93 13.94 -0.24 10.34
C GLU A 93 13.98 -1.59 11.11
N GLN A 94 14.59 -1.62 12.28
CA GLN A 94 14.66 -2.81 13.13
C GLN A 94 13.27 -3.25 13.64
N LYS A 95 12.41 -2.30 14.05
CA LYS A 95 11.05 -2.61 14.51
C LYS A 95 10.18 -3.18 13.39
N ILE A 96 10.28 -2.65 12.18
CA ILE A 96 9.59 -3.19 11.00
C ILE A 96 10.07 -4.63 10.72
N SER A 97 11.39 -4.86 10.69
CA SER A 97 11.93 -6.20 10.47
C SER A 97 11.48 -7.19 11.54
N ALA A 98 11.50 -6.80 12.81
CA ALA A 98 11.04 -7.64 13.91
C ALA A 98 9.54 -7.95 13.80
N PHE A 99 8.73 -6.96 13.45
CA PHE A 99 7.28 -7.13 13.28
C PHE A 99 6.95 -8.06 12.11
N LEU A 100 7.62 -7.91 10.96
CA LEU A 100 7.41 -8.72 9.76
C LEU A 100 8.19 -10.04 9.77
N GLN A 101 9.05 -10.26 10.77
CA GLN A 101 9.95 -11.42 10.85
C GLN A 101 10.85 -11.56 9.62
N THR A 102 11.40 -10.43 9.16
CA THR A 102 12.36 -10.33 8.06
C THR A 102 13.76 -10.04 8.58
N GLU A 103 14.77 -10.13 7.72
CA GLU A 103 16.17 -9.98 8.14
C GLU A 103 16.62 -8.52 8.25
N ASP A 104 16.14 -7.64 7.35
CA ASP A 104 16.46 -6.20 7.36
C ASP A 104 15.35 -5.39 6.67
N THR A 105 15.38 -4.06 6.87
CA THR A 105 14.41 -3.10 6.31
C THR A 105 15.11 -1.81 5.89
N ILE A 106 14.58 -1.17 4.84
CA ILE A 106 14.99 0.15 4.34
C ILE A 106 13.77 1.06 4.19
N LEU A 107 13.88 2.32 4.64
CA LEU A 107 12.81 3.30 4.61
C LEU A 107 12.84 4.18 3.35
N TYR A 108 11.66 4.53 2.84
CA TYR A 108 11.42 5.44 1.72
C TYR A 108 10.45 6.56 2.12
N ALA A 109 10.39 7.64 1.33
CA ALA A 109 9.46 8.74 1.57
C ALA A 109 7.99 8.33 1.35
N ALA A 110 7.73 7.34 0.50
CA ALA A 110 6.42 6.73 0.27
C ALA A 110 6.55 5.28 -0.22
N CYS A 111 5.48 4.48 -0.14
CA CYS A 111 5.44 3.13 -0.72
C CYS A 111 5.56 3.16 -2.24
N LEU A 112 5.07 4.22 -2.90
CA LEU A 112 5.28 4.44 -4.34
C LEU A 112 6.77 4.50 -4.68
N ASP A 113 7.58 5.17 -3.86
CA ASP A 113 9.05 5.23 -4.02
C ASP A 113 9.68 3.86 -3.75
N ALA A 114 9.18 3.11 -2.76
CA ALA A 114 9.65 1.75 -2.46
C ALA A 114 9.41 0.83 -3.66
N ASN A 115 8.20 0.80 -4.20
CA ASN A 115 7.86 0.01 -5.40
C ASN A 115 8.64 0.48 -6.63
N GLY A 116 8.76 1.80 -6.85
CA GLY A 116 9.55 2.38 -7.94
C GLY A 116 11.04 2.04 -7.86
N GLY A 117 11.55 1.85 -6.65
CA GLY A 117 12.96 1.56 -6.38
C GLY A 117 13.30 0.07 -6.24
N ALA A 118 12.33 -0.84 -6.33
CA ALA A 118 12.54 -2.26 -6.06
C ALA A 118 13.11 -3.05 -7.24
N PHE A 119 12.80 -2.67 -8.48
CA PHE A 119 13.06 -3.53 -9.65
C PHE A 119 14.40 -3.26 -10.32
N GLU A 120 14.69 -2.02 -10.73
CA GLU A 120 15.91 -1.66 -11.48
C GLU A 120 17.21 -2.09 -10.79
N PRO A 121 17.37 -1.98 -9.45
CA PRO A 121 18.59 -2.40 -8.77
C PRO A 121 18.85 -3.90 -8.81
N LEU A 122 17.78 -4.71 -8.86
CA LEU A 122 17.81 -6.16 -8.66
C LEU A 122 17.76 -6.93 -9.98
N ILE A 123 16.87 -6.53 -10.89
CA ILE A 123 16.45 -7.29 -12.06
C ILE A 123 16.85 -6.55 -13.34
N GLY A 124 17.50 -7.25 -14.27
CA GLY A 124 18.03 -6.70 -15.52
C GLY A 124 17.53 -7.42 -16.78
N ALA A 125 18.19 -7.15 -17.92
CA ALA A 125 17.75 -7.66 -19.23
C ALA A 125 17.81 -9.19 -19.38
N GLU A 126 18.59 -9.88 -18.54
CA GLU A 126 18.75 -11.34 -18.54
C GLU A 126 17.71 -12.05 -17.65
N ASP A 127 16.87 -11.27 -16.96
CA ASP A 127 15.96 -11.72 -15.93
C ASP A 127 14.49 -11.57 -16.39
N ALA A 128 13.56 -12.15 -15.64
CA ALA A 128 12.14 -12.04 -15.90
C ALA A 128 11.36 -11.62 -14.66
N ILE A 129 10.34 -10.77 -14.87
CA ILE A 129 9.32 -10.40 -13.89
C ILE A 129 7.99 -10.99 -14.33
N ILE A 130 7.33 -11.72 -13.43
CA ILE A 130 6.01 -12.30 -13.64
C ILE A 130 5.06 -11.58 -12.67
N THR A 131 4.17 -10.73 -13.19
CA THR A 131 3.37 -9.79 -12.39
C THR A 131 1.88 -10.07 -12.52
N ASP A 132 1.12 -9.99 -11.41
CA ASP A 132 -0.34 -10.09 -11.47
C ASP A 132 -0.93 -8.93 -12.30
N GLN A 133 -1.98 -9.22 -13.06
CA GLN A 133 -2.66 -8.28 -13.96
C GLN A 133 -3.24 -7.06 -13.23
N LEU A 134 -3.66 -7.20 -11.97
CA LEU A 134 -4.32 -6.15 -11.19
C LEU A 134 -3.41 -5.47 -10.17
N ASN A 135 -2.10 -5.70 -10.24
CA ASN A 135 -1.15 -5.03 -9.35
C ASN A 135 -1.28 -3.51 -9.38
N HIS A 136 -0.98 -2.90 -8.24
CA HIS A 136 -1.03 -1.45 -8.06
C HIS A 136 -0.18 -0.70 -9.11
N ALA A 137 -0.62 0.49 -9.51
CA ALA A 137 0.04 1.31 -10.52
C ALA A 137 1.53 1.57 -10.22
N SER A 138 1.92 1.72 -8.95
CA SER A 138 3.32 1.91 -8.55
C SER A 138 4.21 0.71 -8.87
N ILE A 139 3.69 -0.52 -8.78
CA ILE A 139 4.38 -1.74 -9.20
C ILE A 139 4.55 -1.74 -10.73
N ILE A 140 3.46 -1.45 -11.46
CA ILE A 140 3.47 -1.38 -12.92
C ILE A 140 4.51 -0.36 -13.40
N ASP A 141 4.54 0.82 -12.80
CA ASP A 141 5.47 1.89 -13.16
C ASP A 141 6.91 1.55 -12.76
N GLY A 142 7.12 0.95 -11.60
CA GLY A 142 8.44 0.46 -11.17
C GLY A 142 9.00 -0.60 -12.12
N ILE A 143 8.17 -1.55 -12.57
CA ILE A 143 8.54 -2.57 -13.56
C ILE A 143 8.92 -1.91 -14.91
N ARG A 144 8.22 -0.86 -15.33
CA ARG A 144 8.53 -0.14 -16.58
C ARG A 144 9.91 0.53 -16.57
N LEU A 145 10.45 0.84 -15.39
CA LEU A 145 11.78 1.43 -15.26
C LEU A 145 12.91 0.41 -15.41
N CYS A 146 12.64 -0.89 -15.27
CA CYS A 146 13.64 -1.92 -15.43
C CYS A 146 13.66 -2.51 -16.86
N LYS A 147 14.74 -3.26 -17.19
CA LYS A 147 14.93 -3.85 -18.53
C LYS A 147 14.60 -5.34 -18.59
N ALA A 148 14.10 -5.90 -17.49
CA ALA A 148 13.75 -7.32 -17.44
C ALA A 148 12.59 -7.65 -18.37
N GLN A 149 12.54 -8.89 -18.85
CA GLN A 149 11.36 -9.40 -19.54
C GLN A 149 10.15 -9.35 -18.62
N ARG A 150 9.07 -8.70 -19.05
CA ARG A 150 7.83 -8.60 -18.29
C ARG A 150 6.77 -9.55 -18.84
N LEU A 151 6.28 -10.46 -17.99
CA LEU A 151 5.12 -11.29 -18.25
C LEU A 151 4.01 -10.95 -17.28
N ILE A 152 2.77 -10.91 -17.76
CA ILE A 152 1.59 -10.64 -16.94
C ILE A 152 0.80 -11.94 -16.87
N PHE A 153 0.47 -12.40 -15.67
CA PHE A 153 -0.47 -13.47 -15.47
C PHE A 153 -1.85 -12.94 -15.07
N LYS A 154 -2.89 -13.67 -15.44
CA LYS A 154 -4.28 -13.31 -15.13
C LYS A 154 -4.48 -13.27 -13.62
N HIS A 155 -5.26 -12.29 -13.17
CA HIS A 155 -5.49 -12.07 -11.75
C HIS A 155 -5.87 -13.35 -11.00
N ALA A 156 -5.06 -13.68 -9.98
CA ALA A 156 -5.23 -14.84 -9.10
C ALA A 156 -5.36 -16.21 -9.82
N ASP A 157 -4.88 -16.31 -11.06
CA ASP A 157 -4.87 -17.56 -11.86
C ASP A 157 -3.51 -18.26 -11.74
N MET A 158 -3.45 -19.27 -10.87
CA MET A 158 -2.22 -20.02 -10.60
C MET A 158 -1.77 -20.91 -11.76
N ALA A 159 -2.69 -21.33 -12.62
CA ALA A 159 -2.35 -22.09 -13.82
C ALA A 159 -1.63 -21.19 -14.85
N ASP A 160 -2.12 -19.97 -15.06
CA ASP A 160 -1.47 -18.99 -15.93
C ASP A 160 -0.11 -18.53 -15.33
N LEU A 161 -0.03 -18.36 -14.01
CA LEU A 161 1.25 -18.09 -13.32
C LEU A 161 2.27 -19.20 -13.59
N GLU A 162 1.87 -20.47 -13.46
CA GLU A 162 2.75 -21.61 -13.74
C GLU A 162 3.22 -21.64 -15.21
N GLU A 163 2.35 -21.30 -16.16
CA GLU A 163 2.73 -21.18 -17.57
C GLU A 163 3.78 -20.09 -17.78
N LYS A 164 3.61 -18.90 -17.17
CA LYS A 164 4.59 -17.81 -17.25
C LYS A 164 5.94 -18.18 -16.61
N LEU A 165 5.93 -18.92 -15.53
CA LEU A 165 7.15 -19.46 -14.92
C LEU A 165 7.85 -20.48 -15.85
N LYS A 166 7.10 -21.30 -16.57
CA LYS A 166 7.65 -22.21 -17.59
C LYS A 166 8.24 -21.46 -18.80
N GLU A 167 7.56 -20.40 -19.26
CA GLU A 167 8.03 -19.56 -20.37
C GLU A 167 9.37 -18.89 -20.06
N THR A 168 9.65 -18.59 -18.79
CA THR A 168 10.84 -17.86 -18.33
C THR A 168 11.98 -18.75 -17.83
N ARG A 169 11.98 -20.05 -18.11
CA ARG A 169 13.04 -20.98 -17.65
C ARG A 169 14.46 -20.62 -18.07
N GLY A 170 14.61 -19.88 -19.16
CA GLY A 170 15.91 -19.38 -19.65
C GLY A 170 16.39 -18.10 -18.98
N ALA A 171 15.59 -17.44 -18.16
CA ALA A 171 16.00 -16.24 -17.45
C ALA A 171 16.99 -16.61 -16.33
N ARG A 172 17.96 -15.69 -16.08
CA ARG A 172 18.94 -15.84 -14.98
C ARG A 172 18.23 -15.84 -13.62
N TYR A 173 17.38 -14.85 -13.39
CA TYR A 173 16.51 -14.74 -12.20
C TYR A 173 15.05 -14.54 -12.61
N ARG A 174 14.14 -15.00 -11.78
CA ARG A 174 12.69 -14.80 -11.92
C ARG A 174 12.17 -14.15 -10.66
N LEU A 175 11.30 -13.15 -10.83
CA LEU A 175 10.64 -12.47 -9.74
C LEU A 175 9.12 -12.49 -9.98
N VAL A 176 8.39 -13.19 -9.10
CA VAL A 176 6.92 -13.13 -9.05
C VAL A 176 6.51 -11.94 -8.19
N VAL A 177 5.61 -11.10 -8.71
CA VAL A 177 5.18 -9.86 -8.05
C VAL A 177 3.67 -9.78 -7.96
N THR A 178 3.15 -9.54 -6.76
CA THR A 178 1.71 -9.36 -6.52
C THR A 178 1.45 -8.35 -5.41
N ASP A 179 0.28 -7.68 -5.43
CA ASP A 179 -0.27 -7.08 -4.21
C ASP A 179 -0.61 -8.18 -3.20
N GLY A 180 -0.44 -7.95 -1.91
CA GLY A 180 -0.95 -8.83 -0.86
C GLY A 180 -2.47 -8.74 -0.76
N VAL A 181 -2.98 -7.50 -0.80
CA VAL A 181 -4.41 -7.19 -0.93
C VAL A 181 -4.61 -6.15 -2.02
N PHE A 182 -5.46 -6.48 -2.98
CA PHE A 182 -5.80 -5.61 -4.11
C PHE A 182 -6.80 -4.53 -3.68
N SER A 183 -6.37 -3.28 -3.71
CA SER A 183 -7.10 -2.14 -3.15
C SER A 183 -8.50 -1.91 -3.75
N MET A 184 -8.68 -2.24 -5.03
CA MET A 184 -9.95 -2.01 -5.73
C MET A 184 -11.02 -3.06 -5.41
N ASN A 185 -10.61 -4.30 -5.12
CA ASN A 185 -11.51 -5.43 -4.95
C ASN A 185 -11.54 -6.00 -3.53
N GLY A 186 -10.53 -5.71 -2.71
CA GLY A 186 -10.34 -6.33 -1.41
C GLY A 186 -9.93 -7.81 -1.48
N ASN A 187 -9.55 -8.31 -2.66
CA ASN A 187 -9.07 -9.67 -2.85
C ASN A 187 -7.71 -9.87 -2.18
N ILE A 188 -7.51 -11.03 -1.57
CA ILE A 188 -6.25 -11.42 -0.92
C ILE A 188 -5.50 -12.37 -1.84
N ALA A 189 -4.23 -12.09 -2.11
CA ALA A 189 -3.39 -12.95 -2.93
C ALA A 189 -3.29 -14.37 -2.36
N LYS A 190 -3.18 -15.36 -3.24
CA LYS A 190 -3.00 -16.77 -2.90
C LYS A 190 -1.51 -17.06 -2.65
N LEU A 191 -0.93 -16.42 -1.61
CA LEU A 191 0.52 -16.48 -1.37
C LEU A 191 1.03 -17.88 -1.07
N ASP A 192 0.21 -18.74 -0.49
CA ASP A 192 0.49 -20.15 -0.29
C ASP A 192 0.79 -20.85 -1.62
N GLU A 193 -0.13 -20.77 -2.59
CA GLU A 193 0.02 -21.36 -3.93
C GLU A 193 1.15 -20.65 -4.72
N ILE A 194 1.28 -19.33 -4.60
CA ILE A 194 2.36 -18.56 -5.27
C ILE A 194 3.73 -19.01 -4.76
N CYS A 195 3.92 -19.18 -3.44
CA CYS A 195 5.16 -19.65 -2.87
C CYS A 195 5.51 -21.08 -3.29
N GLU A 196 4.51 -21.99 -3.40
CA GLU A 196 4.73 -23.34 -3.89
C GLU A 196 5.23 -23.35 -5.35
N LEU A 197 4.63 -22.51 -6.19
CA LEU A 197 5.08 -22.36 -7.57
C LEU A 197 6.46 -21.70 -7.67
N ALA A 198 6.71 -20.68 -6.86
CA ALA A 198 8.01 -20.00 -6.81
C ALA A 198 9.12 -20.98 -6.39
N ASP A 199 8.92 -21.75 -5.34
CA ASP A 199 9.85 -22.78 -4.90
C ASP A 199 10.10 -23.83 -6.02
N LYS A 200 9.05 -24.29 -6.69
CA LYS A 200 9.13 -25.27 -7.80
C LYS A 200 9.95 -24.79 -9.00
N TYR A 201 9.90 -23.49 -9.28
CA TYR A 201 10.54 -22.88 -10.44
C TYR A 201 11.76 -22.01 -10.11
N ASP A 202 12.26 -22.04 -8.89
CA ASP A 202 13.41 -21.24 -8.40
C ASP A 202 13.21 -19.76 -8.71
N ALA A 203 12.12 -19.18 -8.23
CA ALA A 203 11.75 -17.78 -8.40
C ALA A 203 11.64 -17.08 -7.05
N MET A 204 12.05 -15.81 -6.99
CA MET A 204 11.81 -14.93 -5.84
C MET A 204 10.37 -14.46 -5.82
N VAL A 205 9.87 -14.11 -4.63
CA VAL A 205 8.53 -13.56 -4.42
C VAL A 205 8.61 -12.17 -3.80
N MET A 206 7.98 -11.18 -4.45
CA MET A 206 7.75 -9.84 -3.93
C MET A 206 6.27 -9.57 -3.76
N ILE A 207 5.89 -8.98 -2.62
CA ILE A 207 4.53 -8.52 -2.37
C ILE A 207 4.50 -7.04 -1.98
N ASP A 208 3.44 -6.35 -2.41
CA ASP A 208 3.03 -5.08 -1.83
C ASP A 208 1.96 -5.34 -0.76
N ASP A 209 2.34 -5.20 0.51
CA ASP A 209 1.47 -5.49 1.66
C ASP A 209 0.90 -4.21 2.30
N ALA A 210 0.82 -3.12 1.53
CA ALA A 210 0.39 -1.80 1.98
C ALA A 210 -1.05 -1.74 2.50
N HIS A 211 -1.92 -2.67 2.13
CA HIS A 211 -3.28 -2.80 2.64
C HIS A 211 -3.44 -3.90 3.69
N SER A 212 -2.39 -4.65 4.01
CA SER A 212 -2.48 -5.84 4.87
C SER A 212 -1.68 -5.71 6.16
N THR A 213 -0.46 -5.14 6.11
CA THR A 213 0.36 -4.95 7.30
C THR A 213 -0.36 -4.10 8.34
N GLY A 214 -0.50 -4.60 9.55
CA GLY A 214 -1.32 -4.06 10.64
C GLY A 214 -2.78 -4.56 10.63
N VAL A 215 -3.25 -5.20 9.56
CA VAL A 215 -4.67 -5.54 9.33
C VAL A 215 -4.91 -7.05 9.31
N LEU A 216 -4.23 -7.78 8.43
CA LEU A 216 -4.42 -9.20 8.23
C LEU A 216 -3.48 -10.05 9.09
N GLY A 217 -3.91 -11.29 9.33
CA GLY A 217 -3.23 -12.24 10.21
C GLY A 217 -3.67 -12.10 11.67
N LYS A 218 -3.38 -13.11 12.48
CA LYS A 218 -3.78 -13.13 13.90
C LYS A 218 -3.14 -12.02 14.73
N THR A 219 -1.94 -11.61 14.34
CA THR A 219 -1.17 -10.57 15.02
C THR A 219 -0.91 -9.35 14.13
N GLY A 220 -1.60 -9.25 12.98
CA GLY A 220 -1.52 -8.12 12.08
C GLY A 220 -0.25 -8.05 11.22
N ARG A 221 0.48 -9.18 11.05
CA ARG A 221 1.71 -9.21 10.25
C ARG A 221 1.48 -9.28 8.74
N GLY A 222 0.24 -9.11 8.32
CA GLY A 222 -0.12 -8.97 6.91
C GLY A 222 -0.48 -10.28 6.21
N THR A 223 -0.46 -10.23 4.89
CA THR A 223 -0.86 -11.35 4.04
C THR A 223 0.00 -12.61 4.23
N PRO A 224 1.32 -12.53 4.48
CA PRO A 224 2.13 -13.72 4.77
C PRO A 224 1.67 -14.49 6.02
N GLU A 225 1.29 -13.79 7.09
CA GLU A 225 0.73 -14.44 8.28
C GLU A 225 -0.64 -15.04 7.98
N HIS A 226 -1.51 -14.28 7.30
CA HIS A 226 -2.85 -14.74 6.93
C HIS A 226 -2.85 -16.02 6.09
N ARG A 227 -1.85 -16.17 5.20
CA ARG A 227 -1.69 -17.33 4.31
C ARG A 227 -0.75 -18.42 4.85
N GLY A 228 -0.18 -18.24 6.05
CA GLY A 228 0.70 -19.24 6.65
C GLY A 228 2.07 -19.39 5.97
N VAL A 229 2.56 -18.34 5.31
CA VAL A 229 3.82 -18.34 4.56
C VAL A 229 4.86 -17.34 5.10
N MET A 230 4.80 -17.06 6.41
CA MET A 230 5.82 -16.23 7.07
C MET A 230 7.22 -16.78 6.79
N GLY A 231 8.16 -15.88 6.47
CA GLY A 231 9.55 -16.23 6.17
C GLY A 231 9.80 -16.78 4.74
N LYS A 232 8.75 -16.98 3.92
CA LYS A 232 8.88 -17.43 2.53
C LYS A 232 8.93 -16.30 1.50
N ILE A 233 8.57 -15.08 1.89
CA ILE A 233 8.56 -13.92 0.98
C ILE A 233 9.94 -13.27 1.03
N ASP A 234 10.50 -12.98 -0.13
CA ASP A 234 11.85 -12.40 -0.25
C ASP A 234 11.83 -10.88 -0.11
N ILE A 235 10.78 -10.23 -0.62
CA ILE A 235 10.63 -8.77 -0.64
C ILE A 235 9.21 -8.40 -0.26
N ILE A 236 9.05 -7.62 0.81
CA ILE A 236 7.78 -7.06 1.26
C ILE A 236 7.88 -5.54 1.16
N THR A 237 7.04 -4.91 0.35
CA THR A 237 6.87 -3.46 0.40
C THR A 237 5.65 -3.12 1.23
N GLY A 238 5.66 -1.96 1.88
CA GLY A 238 4.58 -1.50 2.71
C GLY A 238 4.57 0.01 2.90
N THR A 239 3.52 0.51 3.52
CA THR A 239 3.31 1.95 3.73
C THR A 239 3.08 2.30 5.19
N LEU A 240 3.61 3.43 5.61
CA LEU A 240 3.27 4.07 6.90
C LEU A 240 2.06 5.02 6.77
N GLY A 241 1.55 5.20 5.54
CA GLY A 241 0.48 6.14 5.22
C GLY A 241 -0.95 5.56 5.31
N LYS A 242 -1.13 4.36 5.87
CA LYS A 242 -2.45 3.71 6.03
C LYS A 242 -2.62 3.19 7.46
N ALA A 243 -2.79 1.89 7.65
CA ALA A 243 -2.95 1.27 8.98
C ALA A 243 -1.81 1.61 9.95
N LEU A 244 -0.60 1.82 9.44
CA LEU A 244 0.59 2.08 10.25
C LEU A 244 0.78 3.56 10.60
N GLY A 245 -0.29 4.26 10.97
CA GLY A 245 -0.26 5.63 11.47
C GLY A 245 -0.83 6.69 10.52
N GLY A 246 -0.92 6.43 9.22
CA GLY A 246 -1.65 7.27 8.26
C GLY A 246 -0.94 8.55 7.81
N ALA A 247 0.35 8.72 8.12
CA ALA A 247 1.12 9.90 7.68
C ALA A 247 1.72 9.69 6.28
N SER A 248 3.01 9.65 6.17
CA SER A 248 3.76 9.35 4.95
C SER A 248 4.84 8.33 5.25
N GLY A 249 5.50 7.83 4.21
CA GLY A 249 6.55 6.86 4.34
C GLY A 249 6.20 5.50 3.73
N GLY A 250 7.23 4.82 3.31
CA GLY A 250 7.18 3.45 2.82
C GLY A 250 8.41 2.70 3.24
N PHE A 251 8.41 1.41 3.01
CA PHE A 251 9.56 0.56 3.31
C PHE A 251 9.64 -0.62 2.34
N ILE A 252 10.86 -1.15 2.20
CA ILE A 252 11.10 -2.50 1.71
C ILE A 252 11.72 -3.29 2.86
N SER A 253 11.18 -4.46 3.13
CA SER A 253 11.64 -5.39 4.15
C SER A 253 11.84 -6.77 3.54
N GLY A 254 12.89 -7.50 3.92
CA GLY A 254 13.16 -8.81 3.31
C GLY A 254 14.53 -9.38 3.66
N ARG A 255 15.13 -10.09 2.68
CA ARG A 255 16.46 -10.70 2.83
C ARG A 255 17.54 -9.63 2.94
N LYS A 256 18.50 -9.85 3.83
CA LYS A 256 19.56 -8.89 4.15
C LYS A 256 20.35 -8.42 2.93
N GLU A 257 20.73 -9.34 2.05
CA GLU A 257 21.52 -9.04 0.86
C GLU A 257 20.73 -8.17 -0.15
N LEU A 258 19.41 -8.38 -0.26
CA LEU A 258 18.53 -7.56 -1.09
C LEU A 258 18.41 -6.15 -0.52
N ILE A 259 18.20 -6.02 0.78
CA ILE A 259 18.08 -4.71 1.44
C ILE A 259 19.40 -3.93 1.34
N GLU A 260 20.55 -4.60 1.51
CA GLU A 260 21.85 -3.96 1.33
C GLU A 260 22.05 -3.49 -0.11
N LEU A 261 21.68 -4.29 -1.11
CA LEU A 261 21.72 -3.88 -2.51
C LEU A 261 20.84 -2.65 -2.78
N TYR A 262 19.64 -2.59 -2.22
CA TYR A 262 18.75 -1.42 -2.35
C TYR A 262 19.36 -0.17 -1.72
N ARG A 263 20.05 -0.28 -0.58
CA ARG A 263 20.77 0.85 0.04
C ARG A 263 21.81 1.45 -0.90
N GLN A 264 22.43 0.61 -1.76
CA GLN A 264 23.50 1.04 -2.67
C GLN A 264 22.98 1.52 -4.03
N ARG A 265 21.82 1.03 -4.50
CA ARG A 265 21.39 1.22 -5.89
C ARG A 265 19.98 1.75 -6.09
N SER A 266 19.10 1.69 -5.09
CA SER A 266 17.72 2.16 -5.23
C SER A 266 17.68 3.68 -5.37
N ARG A 267 17.38 4.17 -6.56
CA ARG A 267 17.41 5.61 -6.89
C ARG A 267 16.45 6.44 -6.01
N PRO A 268 15.20 6.02 -5.74
CA PRO A 268 14.32 6.77 -4.84
C PRO A 268 14.90 6.87 -3.42
N TYR A 269 15.63 5.86 -2.94
CA TYR A 269 16.31 5.94 -1.65
C TYR A 269 17.52 6.87 -1.68
N LEU A 270 18.33 6.80 -2.74
CA LEU A 270 19.56 7.56 -2.85
C LEU A 270 19.33 9.06 -3.09
N PHE A 271 18.23 9.42 -3.77
CA PHE A 271 18.05 10.78 -4.27
C PHE A 271 16.83 11.51 -3.72
N SER A 272 15.94 10.84 -2.97
CA SER A 272 14.84 11.48 -2.27
C SER A 272 15.25 11.89 -0.86
N ASN A 273 14.59 12.92 -0.33
CA ASN A 273 14.79 13.33 1.05
C ASN A 273 14.37 12.20 2.02
N THR A 274 15.10 12.15 3.13
CA THR A 274 14.82 11.25 4.25
C THR A 274 13.44 11.51 4.87
N LEU A 275 12.80 10.45 5.31
CA LEU A 275 11.56 10.53 6.09
C LEU A 275 11.75 11.41 7.32
N ALA A 276 10.82 12.34 7.54
CA ALA A 276 10.92 13.34 8.61
C ALA A 276 10.94 12.70 10.01
N PRO A 277 11.75 13.22 10.96
CA PRO A 277 11.89 12.64 12.30
C PRO A 277 10.55 12.43 13.02
N ALA A 278 9.64 13.41 12.99
CA ALA A 278 8.34 13.30 13.63
C ALA A 278 7.50 12.12 13.12
N VAL A 279 7.58 11.82 11.80
CA VAL A 279 6.92 10.64 11.20
C VAL A 279 7.59 9.35 11.66
N VAL A 280 8.93 9.35 11.76
CA VAL A 280 9.69 8.17 12.25
C VAL A 280 9.33 7.85 13.69
N GLY A 281 9.32 8.83 14.60
CA GLY A 281 8.98 8.62 16.00
C GLY A 281 7.52 8.19 16.20
N ALA A 282 6.59 8.79 15.46
CA ALA A 282 5.20 8.35 15.43
C ALA A 282 5.06 6.90 14.98
N SER A 283 5.76 6.52 13.91
CA SER A 283 5.74 5.14 13.39
C SER A 283 6.35 4.13 14.36
N ILE A 284 7.41 4.50 15.10
CA ILE A 284 7.96 3.66 16.17
C ILE A 284 6.87 3.35 17.21
N ALA A 285 6.15 4.37 17.68
CA ALA A 285 5.05 4.18 18.63
C ALA A 285 3.91 3.31 18.06
N VAL A 286 3.62 3.40 16.77
CA VAL A 286 2.65 2.53 16.10
C VAL A 286 3.08 1.07 16.17
N PHE A 287 4.32 0.74 15.81
CA PHE A 287 4.81 -0.64 15.87
C PHE A 287 4.86 -1.17 17.31
N ASP A 288 5.13 -0.31 18.31
CA ASP A 288 5.06 -0.68 19.73
C ASP A 288 3.61 -1.05 20.10
N LEU A 289 2.65 -0.20 19.79
CA LEU A 289 1.22 -0.47 20.03
C LEU A 289 0.76 -1.78 19.40
N LEU A 290 1.09 -2.00 18.12
CA LEU A 290 0.68 -3.22 17.40
C LEU A 290 1.40 -4.48 17.87
N SER A 291 2.55 -4.35 18.51
CA SER A 291 3.29 -5.47 19.12
C SER A 291 2.78 -5.82 20.52
N GLU A 292 2.20 -4.86 21.24
CA GLU A 292 1.66 -5.03 22.58
C GLU A 292 0.27 -5.70 22.60
N THR A 293 -0.60 -5.35 21.63
CA THR A 293 -2.00 -5.81 21.62
C THR A 293 -2.57 -5.93 20.22
N THR A 294 -3.56 -6.80 20.05
CA THR A 294 -4.34 -6.98 18.81
C THR A 294 -5.70 -6.30 18.85
N GLU A 295 -6.05 -5.59 19.92
CA GLU A 295 -7.40 -5.05 20.14
C GLU A 295 -7.94 -4.20 18.98
N LEU A 296 -7.10 -3.33 18.39
CA LEU A 296 -7.52 -2.49 17.25
C LEU A 296 -7.82 -3.33 16.01
N ARG A 297 -6.98 -4.34 15.76
CA ARG A 297 -7.16 -5.28 14.67
C ARG A 297 -8.42 -6.13 14.86
N ASP A 298 -8.63 -6.64 16.07
CA ASP A 298 -9.78 -7.48 16.41
C ASP A 298 -11.09 -6.68 16.27
N LYS A 299 -11.11 -5.44 16.76
CA LYS A 299 -12.24 -4.52 16.55
C LYS A 299 -12.50 -4.26 15.06
N LEU A 300 -11.45 -4.08 14.25
CA LEU A 300 -11.59 -3.89 12.81
C LEU A 300 -12.19 -5.14 12.14
N GLU A 301 -11.76 -6.33 12.54
CA GLU A 301 -12.28 -7.60 12.05
C GLU A 301 -13.78 -7.75 12.37
N ASP A 302 -14.18 -7.46 13.59
CA ASP A 302 -15.59 -7.52 14.02
C ASP A 302 -16.45 -6.49 13.28
N ASN A 303 -15.98 -5.25 13.14
CA ASN A 303 -16.63 -4.21 12.35
C ASN A 303 -16.77 -4.63 10.88
N THR A 304 -15.76 -5.27 10.32
CA THR A 304 -15.77 -5.75 8.92
C THR A 304 -16.82 -6.83 8.72
N LYS A 305 -16.90 -7.82 9.63
CA LYS A 305 -17.90 -8.89 9.60
C LYS A 305 -19.31 -8.29 9.69
N TYR A 306 -19.55 -7.42 10.66
CA TYR A 306 -20.83 -6.75 10.85
C TYR A 306 -21.25 -5.94 9.61
N PHE A 307 -20.33 -5.11 9.08
CA PHE A 307 -20.63 -4.27 7.92
C PHE A 307 -20.97 -5.11 6.68
N ARG A 308 -20.17 -6.16 6.40
CA ARG A 308 -20.42 -7.07 5.27
C ARG A 308 -21.77 -7.78 5.40
N GLU A 309 -22.10 -8.28 6.58
CA GLU A 309 -23.38 -8.93 6.86
C GLU A 309 -24.53 -7.96 6.59
N LYS A 310 -24.50 -6.75 7.17
CA LYS A 310 -25.59 -5.77 7.03
C LYS A 310 -25.72 -5.25 5.60
N MET A 311 -24.65 -5.04 4.88
CA MET A 311 -24.70 -4.63 3.47
C MET A 311 -25.31 -5.74 2.58
N THR A 312 -24.98 -6.99 2.86
CA THR A 312 -25.56 -8.13 2.14
C THR A 312 -27.05 -8.29 2.45
N GLU A 313 -27.46 -8.20 3.73
CA GLU A 313 -28.86 -8.22 4.15
C GLU A 313 -29.67 -7.08 3.50
N ALA A 314 -29.08 -5.91 3.35
CA ALA A 314 -29.68 -4.76 2.68
C ALA A 314 -29.74 -4.89 1.15
N GLY A 315 -29.20 -5.97 0.57
CA GLY A 315 -29.27 -6.27 -0.86
C GLY A 315 -28.19 -5.60 -1.71
N PHE A 316 -27.16 -5.03 -1.11
CA PHE A 316 -26.03 -4.48 -1.85
C PHE A 316 -25.17 -5.59 -2.45
N ASP A 317 -24.69 -5.36 -3.68
CA ASP A 317 -23.72 -6.20 -4.34
C ASP A 317 -22.32 -5.79 -3.88
N ILE A 318 -21.71 -6.60 -3.01
CA ILE A 318 -20.37 -6.37 -2.48
C ILE A 318 -19.42 -7.51 -2.86
N THR A 319 -18.14 -7.20 -3.06
CA THR A 319 -17.15 -8.24 -3.34
C THR A 319 -17.01 -9.18 -2.12
N PRO A 320 -17.13 -10.52 -2.31
CA PRO A 320 -16.91 -11.47 -1.22
C PRO A 320 -15.49 -11.38 -0.66
N GLY A 321 -15.33 -11.64 0.65
CA GLY A 321 -14.02 -11.63 1.30
C GLY A 321 -14.10 -11.33 2.79
N VAL A 322 -12.92 -11.23 3.41
CA VAL A 322 -12.76 -10.97 4.85
C VAL A 322 -12.03 -9.65 5.15
N HIS A 323 -11.52 -9.00 4.11
CA HIS A 323 -10.79 -7.73 4.25
C HIS A 323 -11.74 -6.55 4.52
N PRO A 324 -11.32 -5.52 5.29
CA PRO A 324 -12.13 -4.32 5.54
C PRO A 324 -12.35 -3.41 4.32
N ILE A 325 -11.69 -3.64 3.21
CA ILE A 325 -12.08 -3.06 1.92
C ILE A 325 -13.34 -3.78 1.45
N VAL A 326 -14.46 -3.04 1.38
CA VAL A 326 -15.78 -3.58 1.00
C VAL A 326 -16.33 -2.76 -0.17
N PRO A 327 -15.96 -3.07 -1.41
CA PRO A 327 -16.45 -2.35 -2.58
C PRO A 327 -17.94 -2.66 -2.81
N ILE A 328 -18.73 -1.62 -3.03
CA ILE A 328 -20.10 -1.74 -3.52
C ILE A 328 -20.05 -1.76 -5.05
N MET A 329 -20.53 -2.83 -5.68
CA MET A 329 -20.39 -3.08 -7.09
C MET A 329 -21.58 -2.51 -7.87
N LEU A 330 -21.33 -1.56 -8.76
CA LEU A 330 -22.32 -0.91 -9.60
C LEU A 330 -22.25 -1.33 -11.08
N GLY A 331 -21.30 -2.18 -11.47
CA GLY A 331 -21.01 -2.56 -12.85
C GLY A 331 -22.14 -3.27 -13.61
N LYS A 332 -23.23 -3.67 -12.92
CA LYS A 332 -24.44 -4.22 -13.57
C LYS A 332 -25.41 -3.12 -14.04
N PHE A 333 -25.15 -1.87 -13.71
CA PHE A 333 -25.98 -0.73 -14.14
C PHE A 333 -25.34 0.00 -15.34
N GLU A 334 -26.19 0.55 -16.22
CA GLU A 334 -25.72 1.43 -17.28
C GLU A 334 -25.12 2.71 -16.69
N ASN A 335 -24.04 3.23 -17.30
CA ASN A 335 -23.33 4.42 -16.86
C ASN A 335 -22.79 4.33 -15.40
N ASP A 336 -22.25 3.19 -15.01
CA ASP A 336 -21.75 2.88 -13.68
C ASP A 336 -20.77 3.92 -13.12
N ALA A 337 -19.87 4.47 -13.94
CA ALA A 337 -18.93 5.52 -13.56
C ALA A 337 -19.64 6.81 -13.11
N LYS A 338 -20.68 7.25 -13.83
CA LYS A 338 -21.49 8.41 -13.43
C LYS A 338 -22.33 8.09 -12.21
N LEU A 339 -22.95 6.91 -12.18
CA LEU A 339 -23.77 6.47 -11.07
C LEU A 339 -22.97 6.42 -9.76
N SER A 340 -21.71 5.95 -9.79
CA SER A 340 -20.83 5.91 -8.61
C SER A 340 -20.51 7.31 -8.09
N GLN A 341 -20.30 8.29 -8.97
CA GLN A 341 -20.08 9.69 -8.56
C GLN A 341 -21.34 10.33 -7.99
N ASP A 342 -22.49 10.11 -8.63
CA ASP A 342 -23.76 10.61 -8.15
C ASP A 342 -24.09 10.01 -6.77
N MET A 343 -23.94 8.69 -6.58
CA MET A 343 -24.11 8.03 -5.30
C MET A 343 -23.17 8.59 -4.22
N ALA A 344 -21.89 8.79 -4.55
CA ALA A 344 -20.92 9.35 -3.60
C ALA A 344 -21.23 10.82 -3.23
N ARG A 345 -21.86 11.59 -4.11
CA ARG A 345 -22.36 12.94 -3.81
C ARG A 345 -23.58 12.88 -2.87
N ASP A 346 -24.54 12.04 -3.21
CA ASP A 346 -25.79 11.90 -2.46
C ASP A 346 -25.52 11.38 -1.04
N LEU A 347 -24.62 10.39 -0.89
CA LEU A 347 -24.14 9.93 0.41
C LEU A 347 -23.49 11.07 1.22
N LEU A 348 -22.68 11.92 0.59
CA LEU A 348 -22.12 13.09 1.26
C LEU A 348 -23.22 14.07 1.72
N GLU A 349 -24.29 14.24 0.95
CA GLU A 349 -25.44 15.04 1.35
C GLU A 349 -26.21 14.40 2.52
N ASP A 350 -26.20 13.09 2.64
CA ASP A 350 -26.81 12.33 3.74
C ASP A 350 -25.90 12.20 4.98
N GLY A 351 -24.64 12.65 4.91
CA GLY A 351 -23.72 12.63 6.05
C GLY A 351 -22.76 11.44 6.06
N ILE A 352 -22.46 10.87 4.89
CA ILE A 352 -21.53 9.75 4.72
C ILE A 352 -20.42 10.12 3.75
#